data_b2b7de26181a4d3b90c98c7020cb7f61
#
_entry.id   b2b7de26181a4d3b90c98c7020cb7f61
#
_cell.length_a   1.000
_cell.length_b   1.000
_cell.length_c   1.000
_cell.angle_alpha   90.00
_cell.angle_beta   90.00
_cell.angle_gamma   90.00
#
_symmetry.space_group_name_H-M   'P 1'
#
loop_
_entity.id
_entity.type
_entity.pdbx_description
1 polymer ?
#
loop_
_entity_poly.entity_id
_entity_poly.type
_entity_poly.pdbx_seq_one_letter_code
_entity_poly.pdbx_strand_id
1 'polypeptide(L)'
;AQRWEVRGQSQYALTERAYAFGAGRYDDDRFSQFDYQASIAGGVGYRIIDSERTKLWVQGGPGYRYAEILATGESQDGVIFRGDLGFDHQLTETTKIVDRFLVEAGSDNTYVQNDLGLEVTISGGLGLRVGYQVRHNTDVLPGVEKTDTLTTVGLLYETK
;
A
#
# COMPACT_ATOMS: atom_id res chain seq x y z
N ALA A 1 -5.92 -8.47 18.68
CA ALA A 1 -5.52 -7.36 17.83
C ALA A 1 -6.66 -7.06 16.84
N GLN A 2 -7.23 -5.86 16.87
CA GLN A 2 -8.23 -5.41 15.89
C GLN A 2 -7.61 -4.27 15.11
N ARG A 3 -7.44 -4.49 13.83
CA ARG A 3 -6.98 -3.52 12.88
C ARG A 3 -7.88 -3.57 11.65
N TRP A 4 -8.24 -2.41 11.16
CA TRP A 4 -9.03 -2.24 9.96
C TRP A 4 -8.25 -1.40 8.96
N GLU A 5 -8.14 -1.89 7.75
CA GLU A 5 -7.56 -1.14 6.65
C GLU A 5 -8.49 -1.24 5.45
N VAL A 6 -8.86 -0.08 4.90
CA VAL A 6 -9.64 0.04 3.67
C VAL A 6 -8.84 0.86 2.68
N ARG A 7 -8.65 0.34 1.48
CA ARG A 7 -8.01 1.04 0.36
C ARG A 7 -8.93 1.05 -0.84
N GLY A 8 -8.97 2.18 -1.51
CA GLY A 8 -9.67 2.34 -2.78
C GLY A 8 -8.78 3.07 -3.78
N GLN A 9 -8.83 2.66 -5.03
CA GLN A 9 -8.12 3.33 -6.12
C GLN A 9 -8.96 3.30 -7.38
N SER A 10 -8.97 4.42 -8.10
CA SER A 10 -9.55 4.56 -9.42
C SER A 10 -8.47 5.00 -10.41
N GLN A 11 -8.52 4.53 -11.63
CA GLN A 11 -7.58 4.86 -12.68
C GLN A 11 -8.32 5.23 -13.96
N TYR A 12 -7.82 6.26 -14.64
CA TYR A 12 -8.30 6.69 -15.95
C TYR A 12 -7.12 6.70 -16.94
N ALA A 13 -7.23 5.89 -17.99
CA ALA A 13 -6.19 5.77 -19.00
C ALA A 13 -6.08 7.08 -19.81
N LEU A 14 -4.89 7.66 -19.88
CA LEU A 14 -4.56 8.83 -20.71
C LEU A 14 -3.93 8.39 -22.02
N THR A 15 -3.07 7.38 -21.97
CA THR A 15 -2.44 6.73 -23.12
C THR A 15 -2.37 5.22 -22.86
N GLU A 16 -1.75 4.45 -23.74
CA GLU A 16 -1.53 3.01 -23.54
C GLU A 16 -0.72 2.70 -22.26
N ARG A 17 0.16 3.61 -21.84
CA ARG A 17 1.04 3.42 -20.68
C ARG A 17 0.81 4.41 -19.56
N ALA A 18 0.37 5.63 -19.86
CA ALA A 18 0.13 6.67 -18.86
C ALA A 18 -1.33 6.71 -18.44
N TYR A 19 -1.58 6.93 -17.15
CA TYR A 19 -2.91 7.04 -16.56
C TYR A 19 -2.94 8.10 -15.46
N ALA A 20 -4.11 8.68 -15.23
CA ALA A 20 -4.40 9.44 -14.03
C ALA A 20 -4.94 8.48 -12.96
N PHE A 21 -4.66 8.76 -11.69
CA PHE A 21 -5.19 7.98 -10.58
C PHE A 21 -5.75 8.87 -9.48
N GLY A 22 -6.72 8.32 -8.74
CA GLY A 22 -7.17 8.80 -7.45
C GLY A 22 -7.16 7.63 -6.48
N ALA A 23 -6.59 7.81 -5.30
CA ALA A 23 -6.47 6.78 -4.28
C ALA A 23 -6.88 7.31 -2.92
N GLY A 24 -7.50 6.45 -2.11
CA GLY A 24 -7.83 6.70 -0.72
C GLY A 24 -7.43 5.52 0.15
N ARG A 25 -7.01 5.82 1.36
CA ARG A 25 -6.68 4.84 2.40
C ARG A 25 -7.28 5.27 3.73
N TYR A 26 -7.81 4.32 4.44
CA TYR A 26 -8.23 4.45 5.84
C TYR A 26 -7.62 3.29 6.63
N ASP A 27 -6.95 3.60 7.72
CA ASP A 27 -6.30 2.64 8.62
C ASP A 27 -6.69 2.98 10.06
N ASP A 28 -7.30 2.04 10.77
CA ASP A 28 -7.63 2.10 12.18
C ASP A 28 -6.83 0.99 12.89
N ASP A 29 -5.83 1.38 13.64
CA ASP A 29 -4.93 0.46 14.35
C ASP A 29 -4.76 0.91 15.80
N ARG A 30 -5.50 0.29 16.69
CA ARG A 30 -5.48 0.57 18.14
C ARG A 30 -4.16 0.27 18.84
N PHE A 31 -3.20 -0.30 18.14
CA PHE A 31 -1.86 -0.60 18.64
C PHE A 31 -0.78 0.33 18.09
N SER A 32 -1.15 1.21 17.17
CA SER A 32 -0.25 2.26 16.68
C SER A 32 -0.33 3.50 17.56
N GLN A 33 0.55 4.46 17.33
CA GLN A 33 0.46 5.76 17.98
C GLN A 33 -0.76 6.59 17.51
N PHE A 34 -1.37 6.20 16.41
CA PHE A 34 -2.53 6.87 15.81
C PHE A 34 -3.78 6.02 16.05
N ASP A 35 -4.85 6.65 16.50
CA ASP A 35 -6.16 6.01 16.63
C ASP A 35 -6.68 5.62 15.24
N TYR A 36 -6.59 6.57 14.29
CA TYR A 36 -6.84 6.31 12.90
C TYR A 36 -6.03 7.22 11.98
N GLN A 37 -5.83 6.78 10.76
CA GLN A 37 -5.22 7.54 9.69
C GLN A 37 -6.06 7.44 8.43
N ALA A 38 -6.29 8.57 7.79
CA ALA A 38 -6.93 8.63 6.48
C ALA A 38 -6.07 9.43 5.51
N SER A 39 -5.96 8.99 4.27
CA SER A 39 -5.30 9.75 3.22
C SER A 39 -6.05 9.65 1.90
N ILE A 40 -6.01 10.74 1.16
CA ILE A 40 -6.44 10.81 -0.23
C ILE A 40 -5.29 11.36 -1.07
N ALA A 41 -5.13 10.85 -2.27
CA ALA A 41 -4.12 11.32 -3.20
C ALA A 41 -4.60 11.18 -4.63
N GLY A 42 -4.09 12.03 -5.50
CA GLY A 42 -4.33 11.94 -6.94
C GLY A 42 -3.12 12.38 -7.72
N GLY A 43 -2.95 11.85 -8.91
CA GLY A 43 -1.79 12.14 -9.73
C GLY A 43 -1.75 11.34 -11.00
N VAL A 44 -0.54 11.07 -11.45
CA VAL A 44 -0.29 10.35 -12.69
C VAL A 44 0.55 9.10 -12.44
N GLY A 45 0.33 8.09 -13.26
CA GLY A 45 1.09 6.86 -13.24
C GLY A 45 1.56 6.46 -14.64
N TYR A 46 2.55 5.59 -14.66
CA TYR A 46 3.14 5.08 -15.87
C TYR A 46 3.45 3.59 -15.75
N ARG A 47 3.04 2.81 -16.76
CA ARG A 47 3.38 1.38 -16.89
C ARG A 47 4.71 1.25 -17.62
N ILE A 48 5.76 0.94 -16.86
CA ILE A 48 7.13 0.80 -17.37
C ILE A 48 7.25 -0.50 -18.16
N ILE A 49 6.76 -1.60 -17.57
CA ILE A 49 6.69 -2.93 -18.19
C ILE A 49 5.23 -3.38 -18.09
N ASP A 50 4.65 -3.74 -19.22
CA ASP A 50 3.30 -4.28 -19.30
C ASP A 50 3.30 -5.47 -20.27
N SER A 51 3.73 -6.61 -19.76
CA SER A 51 3.75 -7.88 -20.47
C SER A 51 2.90 -8.93 -19.74
N GLU A 52 2.60 -10.03 -20.39
CA GLU A 52 1.83 -11.13 -19.78
C GLU A 52 2.53 -11.72 -18.56
N ARG A 53 3.87 -11.70 -18.54
CA ARG A 53 4.68 -12.30 -17.49
C ARG A 53 5.17 -11.31 -16.43
N THR A 54 5.38 -10.06 -16.82
CA THR A 54 5.95 -9.04 -15.93
C THR A 54 5.20 -7.73 -16.08
N LYS A 55 4.79 -7.18 -14.96
CA LYS A 55 4.23 -5.83 -14.88
C LYS A 55 5.02 -5.01 -13.89
N LEU A 56 5.42 -3.81 -14.31
CA LEU A 56 6.07 -2.82 -13.47
C LEU A 56 5.44 -1.47 -13.75
N TRP A 57 4.93 -0.85 -12.71
CA TRP A 57 4.34 0.48 -12.81
C TRP A 57 4.77 1.35 -11.63
N VAL A 58 4.76 2.65 -11.88
CA VAL A 58 4.97 3.68 -10.87
C VAL A 58 3.86 4.70 -10.98
N GLN A 59 3.49 5.31 -9.86
CA GLN A 59 2.56 6.44 -9.84
C GLN A 59 2.91 7.38 -8.70
N GLY A 60 2.52 8.64 -8.85
CA GLY A 60 2.75 9.62 -7.81
C GLY A 60 1.95 10.89 -8.01
N GLY A 61 1.77 11.62 -6.93
CA GLY A 61 1.08 12.89 -6.93
C GLY A 61 0.84 13.45 -5.54
N PRO A 62 0.29 14.67 -5.47
CA PRO A 62 -0.08 15.30 -4.21
C PRO A 62 -1.26 14.57 -3.56
N GLY A 63 -1.31 14.66 -2.24
CA GLY A 63 -2.39 14.15 -1.43
C GLY A 63 -2.55 14.93 -0.14
N TYR A 64 -3.47 14.49 0.66
CA TYR A 64 -3.74 15.02 1.98
C TYR A 64 -3.91 13.87 2.97
N ARG A 65 -3.26 13.96 4.11
CA ARG A 65 -3.34 12.98 5.20
C ARG A 65 -3.95 13.63 6.42
N TYR A 66 -4.82 12.90 7.08
CA TYR A 66 -5.37 13.19 8.38
C TYR A 66 -5.09 12.01 9.31
N ALA A 67 -4.55 12.29 10.48
CA ALA A 67 -4.27 11.28 11.51
C ALA A 67 -4.59 11.86 12.89
N GLU A 68 -5.12 11.04 13.80
CA GLU A 68 -5.38 11.40 15.19
C GLU A 68 -4.47 10.59 16.11
N ILE A 69 -3.75 11.29 17.02
CA ILE A 69 -2.83 10.66 17.94
C ILE A 69 -3.61 10.12 19.14
N LEU A 70 -3.54 8.81 19.37
CA LEU A 70 -4.26 8.10 20.44
C LEU A 70 -3.95 8.65 21.84
N ALA A 71 -2.69 9.03 22.11
CA ALA A 71 -2.24 9.43 23.42
C ALA A 71 -2.69 10.85 23.81
N THR A 72 -2.84 11.77 22.85
CA THR A 72 -3.11 13.20 23.10
C THR A 72 -4.44 13.65 22.52
N GLY A 73 -5.04 12.89 21.59
CA GLY A 73 -6.20 13.33 20.81
C GLY A 73 -5.89 14.47 19.84
N GLU A 74 -4.61 14.81 19.64
CA GLU A 74 -4.20 15.84 18.69
C GLU A 74 -4.28 15.29 17.27
N SER A 75 -4.78 16.12 16.37
CA SER A 75 -4.80 15.79 14.94
C SER A 75 -3.50 16.22 14.27
N GLN A 76 -2.91 15.32 13.51
CA GLN A 76 -1.85 15.62 12.54
C GLN A 76 -2.45 15.55 11.15
N ASP A 77 -2.53 16.68 10.48
CA ASP A 77 -3.05 16.75 9.13
C ASP A 77 -2.15 17.62 8.25
N GLY A 78 -2.13 17.33 6.97
CA GLY A 78 -1.31 18.09 6.05
C GLY A 78 -1.21 17.52 4.66
N VAL A 79 -0.64 18.34 3.79
CA VAL A 79 -0.32 17.95 2.42
C VAL A 79 0.79 16.91 2.45
N ILE A 80 0.61 15.87 1.67
CA ILE A 80 1.62 14.82 1.45
C ILE A 80 1.91 14.70 -0.04
N PHE A 81 3.07 14.15 -0.34
CA PHE A 81 3.36 13.60 -1.67
C PHE A 81 3.31 12.08 -1.55
N ARG A 82 2.47 11.46 -2.37
CA ARG A 82 2.34 10.00 -2.45
C ARG A 82 3.04 9.47 -3.68
N GLY A 83 3.84 8.41 -3.48
CA GLY A 83 4.43 7.62 -4.53
C GLY A 83 4.16 6.14 -4.30
N ASP A 84 3.79 5.43 -5.35
CA ASP A 84 3.58 3.98 -5.33
C ASP A 84 4.39 3.33 -6.46
N LEU A 85 4.91 2.15 -6.20
CA LEU A 85 5.52 1.26 -7.19
C LEU A 85 4.91 -0.13 -7.04
N GLY A 86 4.55 -0.72 -8.15
CA GLY A 86 4.04 -2.10 -8.18
C GLY A 86 4.82 -2.95 -9.17
N PHE A 87 5.21 -4.12 -8.70
CA PHE A 87 5.89 -5.14 -9.49
C PHE A 87 5.16 -6.46 -9.35
N ASP A 88 4.83 -7.09 -10.48
CA ASP A 88 4.26 -8.43 -10.58
C ASP A 88 5.11 -9.24 -11.55
N HIS A 89 5.52 -10.42 -11.15
CA HIS A 89 6.27 -11.33 -12.02
C HIS A 89 5.80 -12.77 -11.87
N GLN A 90 5.42 -13.37 -13.00
CA GLN A 90 5.03 -14.78 -13.09
C GLN A 90 6.29 -15.64 -13.13
N LEU A 91 6.57 -16.34 -12.02
CA LEU A 91 7.72 -17.24 -11.91
C LEU A 91 7.46 -18.54 -12.65
N THR A 92 6.26 -19.13 -12.45
CA THR A 92 5.77 -20.34 -13.11
C THR A 92 4.32 -20.14 -13.53
N GLU A 93 3.71 -21.11 -14.18
CA GLU A 93 2.28 -21.05 -14.55
C GLU A 93 1.34 -20.87 -13.34
N THR A 94 1.78 -21.31 -12.17
CA THR A 94 0.99 -21.29 -10.94
C THR A 94 1.53 -20.36 -9.86
N THR A 95 2.74 -19.80 -10.00
CA THR A 95 3.41 -19.03 -8.96
C THR A 95 3.77 -17.64 -9.45
N LYS A 96 3.36 -16.63 -8.71
CA LYS A 96 3.61 -15.22 -8.99
C LYS A 96 4.21 -14.53 -7.76
N ILE A 97 5.23 -13.71 -7.98
CA ILE A 97 5.73 -12.75 -6.99
C ILE A 97 5.07 -11.40 -7.20
N VAL A 98 4.69 -10.77 -6.11
CA VAL A 98 4.02 -9.46 -6.10
C VAL A 98 4.72 -8.57 -5.10
N ASP A 99 5.09 -7.36 -5.51
CA ASP A 99 5.67 -6.36 -4.62
C ASP A 99 4.94 -5.04 -4.77
N ARG A 100 4.63 -4.41 -3.65
CA ARG A 100 3.96 -3.11 -3.58
C ARG A 100 4.71 -2.21 -2.61
N PHE A 101 5.23 -1.14 -3.14
CA PHE A 101 5.94 -0.13 -2.38
C PHE A 101 5.12 1.15 -2.36
N LEU A 102 4.96 1.74 -1.18
CA LEU A 102 4.25 2.99 -0.94
C LEU A 102 5.12 3.93 -0.12
N VAL A 103 5.20 5.18 -0.53
CA VAL A 103 5.74 6.27 0.25
C VAL A 103 4.74 7.42 0.32
N GLU A 104 4.52 7.94 1.52
CA GLU A 104 3.74 9.17 1.76
C GLU A 104 4.64 10.13 2.55
N ALA A 105 5.20 11.11 1.85
CA ALA A 105 6.06 12.13 2.43
C ALA A 105 5.24 13.36 2.83
N GLY A 106 5.19 13.67 4.10
CA GLY A 106 4.58 14.88 4.66
C GLY A 106 5.62 15.75 5.36
N SER A 107 5.22 16.94 5.81
CA SER A 107 6.09 17.86 6.55
C SER A 107 6.54 17.27 7.89
N ASP A 108 5.66 16.53 8.56
CA ASP A 108 5.87 16.07 9.93
C ASP A 108 6.33 14.62 10.00
N ASN A 109 5.86 13.79 9.07
CA ASN A 109 6.20 12.36 9.03
C ASN A 109 6.23 11.84 7.60
N THR A 110 7.21 10.98 7.32
CA THR A 110 7.25 10.17 6.11
C THR A 110 6.91 8.73 6.48
N TYR A 111 5.85 8.24 5.85
CA TYR A 111 5.41 6.85 5.96
C TYR A 111 5.89 6.07 4.76
N VAL A 112 6.50 4.92 5.02
CA VAL A 112 6.96 3.98 3.98
C VAL A 112 6.39 2.61 4.28
N GLN A 113 5.88 1.95 3.26
CA GLN A 113 5.38 0.57 3.36
C GLN A 113 5.86 -0.24 2.17
N ASN A 114 6.30 -1.46 2.44
CA ASN A 114 6.57 -2.46 1.42
C ASN A 114 5.80 -3.74 1.74
N ASP A 115 5.12 -4.28 0.74
CA ASP A 115 4.35 -5.52 0.80
C ASP A 115 4.90 -6.47 -0.26
N LEU A 116 5.72 -7.41 0.15
CA LEU A 116 6.21 -8.50 -0.69
C LEU A 116 5.32 -9.74 -0.51
N GLY A 117 4.85 -10.32 -1.60
CA GLY A 117 3.98 -11.49 -1.59
C GLY A 117 4.39 -12.56 -2.60
N LEU A 118 4.26 -13.81 -2.20
CA LEU A 118 4.31 -14.96 -3.10
C LEU A 118 2.90 -15.54 -3.17
N GLU A 119 2.36 -15.61 -4.38
CA GLU A 119 1.03 -16.15 -4.64
C GLU A 119 1.15 -17.43 -5.44
N VAL A 120 0.50 -18.49 -4.97
CA VAL A 120 0.50 -19.82 -5.61
C VAL A 120 -0.94 -20.22 -5.90
N THR A 121 -1.27 -20.39 -7.16
CA THR A 121 -2.57 -20.95 -7.58
C THR A 121 -2.58 -22.46 -7.37
N ILE A 122 -3.56 -22.95 -6.59
CA ILE A 122 -3.67 -24.38 -6.27
C ILE A 122 -4.61 -25.08 -7.26
N SER A 123 -5.85 -24.63 -7.37
CA SER A 123 -6.86 -25.19 -8.29
C SER A 123 -8.13 -24.34 -8.28
N GLY A 124 -8.84 -24.26 -9.42
CA GLY A 124 -10.22 -23.77 -9.50
C GLY A 124 -10.46 -22.35 -9.00
N GLY A 125 -9.47 -21.47 -9.13
CA GLY A 125 -9.55 -20.12 -8.59
C GLY A 125 -9.12 -19.99 -7.13
N LEU A 126 -8.74 -21.10 -6.46
CA LEU A 126 -8.17 -21.09 -5.14
C LEU A 126 -6.67 -20.92 -5.20
N GLY A 127 -6.12 -20.02 -4.37
CA GLY A 127 -4.70 -19.77 -4.25
C GLY A 127 -4.28 -19.60 -2.79
N LEU A 128 -2.99 -19.68 -2.56
CA LEU A 128 -2.33 -19.37 -1.30
C LEU A 128 -1.44 -18.14 -1.51
N ARG A 129 -1.48 -17.21 -0.57
CA ARG A 129 -0.56 -16.09 -0.50
C ARG A 129 0.24 -16.13 0.80
N VAL A 130 1.55 -16.04 0.68
CA VAL A 130 2.46 -15.74 1.78
C VAL A 130 2.97 -14.34 1.57
N GLY A 131 2.79 -13.46 2.54
CA GLY A 131 3.17 -12.05 2.46
C GLY A 131 4.07 -11.63 3.61
N TYR A 132 4.97 -10.70 3.30
CA TYR A 132 5.80 -10.02 4.27
C TYR A 132 5.65 -8.51 4.07
N GLN A 133 5.17 -7.83 5.10
CA GLN A 133 4.97 -6.39 5.09
C GLN A 133 5.95 -5.72 6.04
N VAL A 134 6.57 -4.66 5.58
CA VAL A 134 7.39 -3.75 6.39
C VAL A 134 6.78 -2.37 6.34
N ARG A 135 6.66 -1.72 7.48
CA ARG A 135 6.20 -0.34 7.61
C ARG A 135 7.22 0.46 8.38
N HIS A 136 7.43 1.67 7.97
CA HIS A 136 8.34 2.59 8.63
C HIS A 136 7.74 3.99 8.70
N ASN A 137 7.80 4.59 9.89
CA ASN A 137 7.49 5.99 10.13
C ASN A 137 8.76 6.71 10.58
N THR A 138 9.05 7.85 9.98
CA THR A 138 10.26 8.63 10.33
C THR A 138 10.11 9.35 11.67
N ASP A 139 8.88 9.75 11.99
CA ASP A 139 8.55 10.43 13.24
C ASP A 139 7.51 9.61 14.04
N VAL A 140 7.89 9.23 15.25
CA VAL A 140 7.06 8.51 16.20
C VAL A 140 7.26 9.05 17.60
N LEU A 141 6.26 8.87 18.47
CA LEU A 141 6.35 9.25 19.87
C LEU A 141 7.46 8.47 20.59
N PRO A 142 8.10 9.06 21.62
CA PRO A 142 9.09 8.36 22.44
C PRO A 142 8.53 7.04 23.01
N GLY A 143 9.25 5.94 22.77
CA GLY A 143 8.86 4.60 23.19
C GLY A 143 8.07 3.79 22.17
N VAL A 144 7.75 4.36 21.01
CA VAL A 144 7.12 3.65 19.87
C VAL A 144 8.19 3.23 18.87
N GLU A 145 8.10 2.01 18.35
CA GLU A 145 9.01 1.55 17.31
C GLU A 145 8.70 2.22 15.96
N LYS A 146 9.76 2.63 15.26
CA LYS A 146 9.64 3.28 13.94
C LYS A 146 9.30 2.29 12.83
N THR A 147 9.61 1.03 13.05
CA THR A 147 9.47 -0.03 12.04
C THR A 147 8.67 -1.19 12.57
N ASP A 148 7.60 -1.51 11.88
CA ASP A 148 6.77 -2.69 12.13
C ASP A 148 6.89 -3.68 10.99
N THR A 149 6.87 -4.97 11.33
CA THR A 149 6.87 -6.06 10.36
C THR A 149 5.70 -7.00 10.60
N LEU A 150 5.10 -7.49 9.52
CA LEU A 150 3.99 -8.41 9.56
C LEU A 150 4.17 -9.51 8.51
N THR A 151 4.14 -10.75 8.97
CA THR A 151 4.05 -11.93 8.08
C THR A 151 2.61 -12.39 8.01
N THR A 152 2.10 -12.57 6.80
CA THR A 152 0.73 -13.01 6.56
C THR A 152 0.72 -14.30 5.74
N VAL A 153 -0.23 -15.17 6.05
CA VAL A 153 -0.58 -16.32 5.23
C VAL A 153 -2.08 -16.28 5.02
N GLY A 154 -2.52 -16.31 3.78
CA GLY A 154 -3.93 -16.20 3.43
C GLY A 154 -4.31 -17.03 2.23
N LEU A 155 -5.60 -17.31 2.13
CA LEU A 155 -6.20 -17.94 0.97
C LEU A 155 -6.70 -16.83 0.02
N LEU A 156 -6.43 -17.02 -1.26
CA LEU A 156 -6.96 -16.19 -2.33
C LEU A 156 -8.06 -16.99 -3.04
N TYR A 157 -9.14 -16.33 -3.35
CA TYR A 157 -10.19 -16.90 -4.19
C TYR A 157 -10.54 -15.93 -5.31
N GLU A 158 -10.30 -16.36 -6.54
CA GLU A 158 -10.62 -15.60 -7.74
C GLU A 158 -11.81 -16.23 -8.43
N THR A 159 -12.91 -15.50 -8.49
CA THR A 159 -14.08 -15.89 -9.30
C THR A 159 -13.84 -15.48 -10.76
N LYS A 160 -14.03 -16.43 -11.67
CA LYS A 160 -14.02 -16.15 -13.11
C LYS A 160 -15.31 -15.47 -13.54
#